data_b7d1ef54520e06e7583e3b0da6f60b86
#
_entry.id   b7d1ef54520e06e7583e3b0da6f60b86
#
_cell.length_a   1.000
_cell.length_b   1.000
_cell.length_c   1.000
_cell.angle_alpha   90.00
_cell.angle_beta   90.00
_cell.angle_gamma   90.00
#
_symmetry.space_group_name_H-M   'P 1'
#
loop_
_entity.id
_entity.type
_entity.pdbx_description
1 polymer ?
#
loop_
_entity_poly.entity_id
_entity_poly.type
_entity_poly.pdbx_seq_one_letter_code
_entity_poly.pdbx_strand_id
1 'polypeptide(L)'
;MRTKTKKTTVYDVARLAGVSPSTVSRFLNRTTYVSDDKSQNIEQAIKDSGYKPNFQMQENVKRRSLTIGVLVQHPDSPYTSRILNDMEKTLIAQGYSLVIATGHWQKKLEIHALEYLAKSNVDGMIIVTGSITKEDIAKHAQDIPVVAVGYDMIADNIRSINIDNVLGGYMATLHLLQQGHVNIAHIKGLSSQPDAGNRFEGYKKALQEAGIKVMPKLVKQGDFSSETGYEKTVELIESKIHFSALFAANDQTAYGAIKALHDHGYKVPEDVSVIGFDDLPTSKYFTPALTTLRQPIEEIGEVCAQSILNLLSGERHEARLPPIDLLVRESTKSLYR
;
A
#
# COMPACT_ATOMS: atom_id res chain seq x y z
N MET A 1 -1.20 -13.00 48.07
CA MET A 1 0.08 -13.50 47.55
C MET A 1 -0.19 -14.28 46.26
N ARG A 2 0.17 -13.72 45.09
CA ARG A 2 0.09 -14.44 43.79
C ARG A 2 1.38 -15.26 43.67
N THR A 3 1.27 -16.58 43.81
CA THR A 3 2.35 -17.53 43.52
C THR A 3 2.72 -17.44 42.05
N LYS A 4 3.93 -16.97 41.74
CA LYS A 4 4.52 -17.05 40.40
C LYS A 4 4.66 -18.55 40.02
N THR A 5 3.81 -19.07 39.15
CA THR A 5 3.99 -20.39 38.57
C THR A 5 5.30 -20.40 37.79
N LYS A 6 6.25 -21.20 38.21
CA LYS A 6 7.56 -21.37 37.57
C LYS A 6 7.35 -21.96 36.17
N LYS A 7 7.73 -21.23 35.15
CA LYS A 7 7.56 -21.65 33.74
C LYS A 7 8.44 -22.87 33.48
N THR A 8 7.85 -23.99 33.08
CA THR A 8 8.56 -25.23 32.73
C THR A 8 9.54 -25.00 31.59
N THR A 9 10.75 -25.54 31.66
CA THR A 9 11.85 -25.34 30.73
C THR A 9 12.23 -26.66 29.99
N VAL A 10 13.01 -26.57 28.89
CA VAL A 10 13.61 -27.73 28.21
C VAL A 10 14.43 -28.60 29.19
N TYR A 11 15.07 -28.00 30.18
CA TYR A 11 15.84 -28.71 31.18
C TYR A 11 14.94 -29.56 32.09
N ASP A 12 13.73 -29.09 32.39
CA ASP A 12 12.77 -29.84 33.18
C ASP A 12 12.22 -31.05 32.42
N VAL A 13 11.94 -30.88 31.11
CA VAL A 13 11.55 -32.00 30.22
C VAL A 13 12.66 -33.02 30.07
N ALA A 14 13.90 -32.58 29.86
CA ALA A 14 15.06 -33.45 29.75
C ALA A 14 15.26 -34.32 30.99
N ARG A 15 15.10 -33.72 32.18
CA ARG A 15 15.19 -34.43 33.44
C ARG A 15 14.07 -35.46 33.63
N LEU A 16 12.83 -35.12 33.24
CA LEU A 16 11.68 -36.02 33.34
C LEU A 16 11.79 -37.19 32.34
N ALA A 17 12.29 -36.92 31.14
CA ALA A 17 12.46 -37.92 30.08
C ALA A 17 13.74 -38.77 30.24
N GLY A 18 14.61 -38.49 31.22
CA GLY A 18 15.88 -39.19 31.40
C GLY A 18 16.88 -39.02 30.25
N VAL A 19 16.86 -37.91 29.54
CA VAL A 19 17.74 -37.61 28.41
C VAL A 19 18.46 -36.27 28.58
N SER A 20 19.45 -36.03 27.72
CA SER A 20 20.11 -34.73 27.72
C SER A 20 19.21 -33.60 27.14
N PRO A 21 19.36 -32.33 27.55
CA PRO A 21 18.65 -31.22 26.94
C PRO A 21 18.87 -31.12 25.41
N SER A 22 20.06 -31.51 24.93
CA SER A 22 20.35 -31.55 23.49
C SER A 22 19.54 -32.63 22.76
N THR A 23 19.22 -33.78 23.43
CA THR A 23 18.36 -34.81 22.87
C THR A 23 16.91 -34.36 22.76
N VAL A 24 16.40 -33.65 23.79
CA VAL A 24 15.06 -33.01 23.73
C VAL A 24 15.00 -31.99 22.61
N SER A 25 16.03 -31.16 22.48
CA SER A 25 16.14 -30.18 21.40
C SER A 25 16.12 -30.84 20.01
N ARG A 26 16.88 -31.92 19.80
CA ARG A 26 16.87 -32.66 18.52
C ARG A 26 15.52 -33.29 18.22
N PHE A 27 14.83 -33.83 19.22
CA PHE A 27 13.49 -34.39 19.08
C PHE A 27 12.48 -33.31 18.67
N LEU A 28 12.45 -32.17 19.40
CA LEU A 28 11.54 -31.07 19.11
C LEU A 28 11.77 -30.48 17.72
N ASN A 29 13.02 -30.45 17.27
CA ASN A 29 13.43 -29.82 16.00
C ASN A 29 13.46 -30.76 14.81
N ARG A 30 13.30 -32.09 15.04
CA ARG A 30 13.42 -33.12 14.00
C ARG A 30 14.73 -33.02 13.19
N THR A 31 15.81 -32.52 13.80
CA THR A 31 17.09 -32.27 13.11
C THR A 31 17.95 -33.53 12.97
N THR A 32 17.74 -34.54 13.80
CA THR A 32 18.51 -35.80 13.78
C THR A 32 17.62 -36.91 14.34
N TYR A 33 17.84 -38.14 13.90
CA TYR A 33 17.14 -39.28 14.40
C TYR A 33 17.31 -39.44 15.93
N VAL A 34 16.21 -39.57 16.64
CA VAL A 34 16.12 -39.93 18.07
C VAL A 34 15.41 -41.25 18.13
N SER A 35 15.97 -42.23 18.85
CA SER A 35 15.38 -43.57 18.96
C SER A 35 13.94 -43.51 19.49
N ASP A 36 13.11 -44.47 19.07
CA ASP A 36 11.67 -44.48 19.38
C ASP A 36 11.40 -44.48 20.89
N ASP A 37 12.18 -45.23 21.70
CA ASP A 37 12.07 -45.22 23.16
C ASP A 37 12.30 -43.83 23.77
N LYS A 38 13.33 -43.11 23.28
CA LYS A 38 13.62 -41.76 23.78
C LYS A 38 12.57 -40.77 23.32
N SER A 39 12.06 -40.95 22.11
CA SER A 39 10.99 -40.11 21.55
C SER A 39 9.71 -40.21 22.39
N GLN A 40 9.28 -41.45 22.73
CA GLN A 40 8.13 -41.72 23.57
C GLN A 40 8.30 -41.10 24.98
N ASN A 41 9.48 -41.28 25.58
CA ASN A 41 9.78 -40.71 26.90
C ASN A 41 9.73 -39.15 26.89
N ILE A 42 10.23 -38.51 25.82
CA ILE A 42 10.17 -37.06 25.66
C ILE A 42 8.73 -36.59 25.45
N GLU A 43 7.93 -37.28 24.63
CA GLU A 43 6.52 -36.92 24.44
C GLU A 43 5.72 -37.04 25.73
N GLN A 44 5.95 -38.09 26.53
CA GLN A 44 5.29 -38.23 27.81
C GLN A 44 5.73 -37.15 28.80
N ALA A 45 7.02 -36.85 28.90
CA ALA A 45 7.54 -35.77 29.74
C ALA A 45 6.99 -34.37 29.36
N ILE A 46 6.78 -34.10 28.08
CA ILE A 46 6.14 -32.87 27.61
C ILE A 46 4.69 -32.78 28.10
N LYS A 47 3.92 -33.87 27.98
CA LYS A 47 2.52 -33.95 28.45
C LYS A 47 2.44 -33.77 29.98
N ASP A 48 3.27 -34.45 30.73
CA ASP A 48 3.25 -34.44 32.19
C ASP A 48 3.72 -33.12 32.80
N SER A 49 4.68 -32.48 32.14
CA SER A 49 5.22 -31.18 32.58
C SER A 49 4.40 -29.96 32.15
N GLY A 50 3.43 -30.14 31.25
CA GLY A 50 2.72 -29.03 30.61
C GLY A 50 3.65 -28.09 29.81
N TYR A 51 4.82 -28.57 29.44
CA TYR A 51 5.78 -27.78 28.68
C TYR A 51 5.20 -27.43 27.30
N LYS A 52 5.15 -26.16 27.02
CA LYS A 52 4.83 -25.65 25.67
C LYS A 52 6.14 -25.25 25.01
N PRO A 53 6.58 -25.94 23.96
CA PRO A 53 7.79 -25.55 23.25
C PRO A 53 7.69 -24.09 22.81
N ASN A 54 8.63 -23.28 23.27
CA ASN A 54 8.74 -21.92 22.76
C ASN A 54 9.60 -21.99 21.50
N PHE A 55 8.98 -22.05 20.33
CA PHE A 55 9.67 -22.17 19.05
C PHE A 55 10.56 -20.95 18.73
N GLN A 56 10.58 -19.93 19.57
CA GLN A 56 11.38 -18.71 19.42
C GLN A 56 12.84 -18.82 19.95
N MET A 57 13.25 -19.91 20.59
CA MET A 57 14.62 -20.09 21.11
C MET A 57 15.38 -21.18 20.36
N GLN A 58 15.69 -20.97 19.09
CA GLN A 58 16.73 -21.74 18.42
C GLN A 58 17.64 -20.83 17.61
N GLU A 59 18.77 -20.56 18.22
CA GLU A 59 19.91 -19.91 17.59
C GLU A 59 20.43 -20.73 16.40
N ASN A 60 20.76 -19.98 15.31
CA ASN A 60 21.64 -20.33 14.21
C ASN A 60 21.14 -21.11 12.97
N VAL A 61 19.83 -21.30 12.80
CA VAL A 61 19.27 -21.30 11.44
C VAL A 61 18.15 -20.26 11.49
N LYS A 62 18.23 -19.17 10.73
CA LYS A 62 17.13 -18.20 10.56
C LYS A 62 15.91 -18.97 10.07
N ARG A 63 15.15 -19.54 10.99
CA ARG A 63 13.84 -20.12 10.66
C ARG A 63 12.98 -18.95 10.23
N ARG A 64 12.55 -18.97 8.98
CA ARG A 64 11.59 -18.00 8.47
C ARG A 64 10.37 -17.98 9.39
N SER A 65 9.91 -16.79 9.73
CA SER A 65 8.70 -16.59 10.53
C SER A 65 7.44 -16.87 9.70
N LEU A 66 7.60 -16.95 8.37
CA LEU A 66 6.54 -16.99 7.38
C LEU A 66 5.56 -15.81 7.55
N THR A 67 6.11 -14.65 7.89
CA THR A 67 5.35 -13.43 8.13
C THR A 67 5.97 -12.28 7.36
N ILE A 68 5.15 -11.53 6.63
CA ILE A 68 5.53 -10.29 5.94
C ILE A 68 4.90 -9.12 6.67
N GLY A 69 5.72 -8.12 7.02
CA GLY A 69 5.25 -6.85 7.57
C GLY A 69 4.81 -5.91 6.46
N VAL A 70 3.66 -5.26 6.62
CA VAL A 70 3.17 -4.29 5.63
C VAL A 70 2.89 -2.97 6.33
N LEU A 71 3.57 -1.91 5.91
CA LEU A 71 3.27 -0.55 6.32
C LEU A 71 2.33 0.08 5.29
N VAL A 72 1.17 0.53 5.77
CA VAL A 72 0.19 1.27 4.99
C VAL A 72 -0.23 2.54 5.71
N GLN A 73 -0.95 3.43 5.05
CA GLN A 73 -1.39 4.67 5.67
C GLN A 73 -2.80 4.54 6.27
N HIS A 74 -3.77 4.15 5.46
CA HIS A 74 -5.16 3.92 5.84
C HIS A 74 -5.61 2.58 5.27
N PRO A 75 -5.70 1.51 6.08
CA PRO A 75 -6.08 0.19 5.59
C PRO A 75 -7.54 0.12 5.14
N ASP A 76 -8.38 1.03 5.61
CA ASP A 76 -9.79 1.20 5.25
C ASP A 76 -10.01 1.96 3.93
N SER A 77 -8.97 2.59 3.38
CA SER A 77 -9.02 3.21 2.05
C SER A 77 -9.32 2.14 0.99
N PRO A 78 -10.28 2.38 0.07
CA PRO A 78 -10.58 1.42 -1.02
C PRO A 78 -9.36 1.06 -1.87
N TYR A 79 -8.44 2.00 -2.09
CA TYR A 79 -7.17 1.78 -2.78
C TYR A 79 -6.28 0.80 -2.00
N THR A 80 -6.04 1.10 -0.72
CA THR A 80 -5.15 0.29 0.14
C THR A 80 -5.73 -1.09 0.40
N SER A 81 -7.02 -1.18 0.72
CA SER A 81 -7.67 -2.47 1.02
C SER A 81 -7.62 -3.43 -0.17
N ARG A 82 -7.71 -2.91 -1.40
CA ARG A 82 -7.61 -3.72 -2.61
C ARG A 82 -6.19 -4.25 -2.82
N ILE A 83 -5.18 -3.42 -2.69
CA ILE A 83 -3.76 -3.85 -2.72
C ILE A 83 -3.50 -4.94 -1.69
N LEU A 84 -3.96 -4.73 -0.44
CA LEU A 84 -3.76 -5.69 0.65
C LEU A 84 -4.43 -7.04 0.36
N ASN A 85 -5.65 -7.04 -0.19
CA ASN A 85 -6.39 -8.25 -0.49
C ASN A 85 -5.68 -9.15 -1.53
N ASP A 86 -5.15 -8.56 -2.60
CA ASP A 86 -4.48 -9.34 -3.65
C ASP A 86 -3.04 -9.72 -3.25
N MET A 87 -2.37 -8.87 -2.46
CA MET A 87 -1.11 -9.20 -1.79
C MET A 87 -1.28 -10.40 -0.86
N GLU A 88 -2.32 -10.40 -0.01
CA GLU A 88 -2.61 -11.47 0.94
C GLU A 88 -2.89 -12.79 0.25
N LYS A 89 -3.71 -12.82 -0.81
CA LYS A 89 -3.98 -14.03 -1.60
C LYS A 89 -2.69 -14.65 -2.11
N THR A 90 -1.80 -13.85 -2.68
CA THR A 90 -0.52 -14.31 -3.23
C THR A 90 0.40 -14.86 -2.15
N LEU A 91 0.49 -14.19 -0.99
CA LEU A 91 1.35 -14.59 0.12
C LEU A 91 0.83 -15.84 0.84
N ILE A 92 -0.49 -15.95 1.08
CA ILE A 92 -1.11 -17.14 1.69
C ILE A 92 -0.85 -18.39 0.85
N ALA A 93 -0.93 -18.28 -0.49
CA ALA A 93 -0.62 -19.40 -1.39
C ALA A 93 0.81 -19.95 -1.23
N GLN A 94 1.72 -19.12 -0.67
CA GLN A 94 3.13 -19.47 -0.39
C GLN A 94 3.37 -19.73 1.12
N GLY A 95 2.31 -19.83 1.92
CA GLY A 95 2.37 -20.12 3.35
C GLY A 95 2.77 -18.93 4.24
N TYR A 96 2.75 -17.69 3.71
CA TYR A 96 3.04 -16.48 4.47
C TYR A 96 1.77 -15.82 5.02
N SER A 97 1.90 -15.22 6.20
CA SER A 97 0.89 -14.37 6.82
C SER A 97 1.31 -12.90 6.76
N LEU A 98 0.33 -11.98 6.86
CA LEU A 98 0.58 -10.54 6.94
C LEU A 98 0.48 -10.00 8.36
N VAL A 99 1.36 -9.06 8.70
CA VAL A 99 1.24 -8.17 9.86
C VAL A 99 1.18 -6.74 9.33
N ILE A 100 0.06 -6.06 9.55
CA ILE A 100 -0.16 -4.71 9.05
C ILE A 100 0.13 -3.71 10.16
N ALA A 101 0.89 -2.67 9.83
CA ALA A 101 1.12 -1.50 10.67
C ALA A 101 0.73 -0.22 9.90
N THR A 102 0.24 0.79 10.60
CA THR A 102 -0.31 2.01 10.00
C THR A 102 0.53 3.23 10.35
N GLY A 103 0.71 4.11 9.36
CA GLY A 103 1.50 5.34 9.50
C GLY A 103 0.68 6.63 9.51
N HIS A 104 -0.58 6.59 9.01
CA HIS A 104 -1.51 7.73 8.97
C HIS A 104 -0.91 9.01 8.38
N TRP A 105 -0.03 8.87 7.39
CA TRP A 105 0.69 9.98 6.75
C TRP A 105 1.51 10.84 7.72
N GLN A 106 1.85 10.30 8.87
CA GLN A 106 2.65 10.95 9.88
C GLN A 106 4.03 10.29 9.97
N LYS A 107 5.07 10.99 9.50
CA LYS A 107 6.44 10.45 9.46
C LYS A 107 6.87 9.77 10.76
N LYS A 108 6.50 10.32 11.91
CA LYS A 108 6.85 9.73 13.22
C LYS A 108 6.16 8.38 13.46
N LEU A 109 4.89 8.26 13.07
CA LEU A 109 4.14 7.01 13.20
C LEU A 109 4.63 5.98 12.19
N GLU A 110 4.97 6.40 10.97
CA GLU A 110 5.54 5.51 9.95
C GLU A 110 6.88 4.93 10.39
N ILE A 111 7.79 5.74 10.96
CA ILE A 111 9.06 5.26 11.53
C ILE A 111 8.81 4.27 12.68
N HIS A 112 7.89 4.62 13.58
CA HIS A 112 7.51 3.71 14.68
C HIS A 112 6.95 2.37 14.16
N ALA A 113 6.10 2.41 13.13
CA ALA A 113 5.55 1.23 12.49
C ALA A 113 6.65 0.36 11.85
N LEU A 114 7.64 0.97 11.15
CA LEU A 114 8.79 0.23 10.62
C LEU A 114 9.61 -0.44 11.72
N GLU A 115 9.90 0.28 12.79
CA GLU A 115 10.62 -0.27 13.95
C GLU A 115 9.85 -1.41 14.62
N TYR A 116 8.53 -1.27 14.73
CA TYR A 116 7.67 -2.32 15.27
C TYR A 116 7.72 -3.57 14.39
N LEU A 117 7.54 -3.43 13.07
CA LEU A 117 7.62 -4.52 12.12
C LEU A 117 8.98 -5.21 12.15
N ALA A 118 10.08 -4.44 12.15
CA ALA A 118 11.43 -4.99 12.25
C ALA A 118 11.66 -5.81 13.53
N LYS A 119 11.08 -5.38 14.67
CA LYS A 119 11.12 -6.11 15.95
C LYS A 119 10.17 -7.31 16.04
N SER A 120 9.17 -7.38 15.15
CA SER A 120 8.15 -8.44 15.11
C SER A 120 8.63 -9.72 14.40
N ASN A 121 9.93 -9.84 14.13
CA ASN A 121 10.54 -11.00 13.48
C ASN A 121 9.89 -11.34 12.13
N VAL A 122 9.57 -10.32 11.31
CA VAL A 122 9.09 -10.52 9.95
C VAL A 122 10.25 -10.91 9.03
N ASP A 123 9.97 -11.73 8.01
CA ASP A 123 10.98 -12.15 7.04
C ASP A 123 11.27 -11.08 5.99
N GLY A 124 10.30 -10.22 5.70
CA GLY A 124 10.40 -9.10 4.77
C GLY A 124 9.38 -8.01 5.10
N MET A 125 9.57 -6.84 4.50
CA MET A 125 8.65 -5.71 4.66
C MET A 125 8.18 -5.18 3.32
N ILE A 126 6.91 -4.76 3.25
CA ILE A 126 6.33 -4.05 2.12
C ILE A 126 5.84 -2.69 2.63
N ILE A 127 6.25 -1.62 1.96
CA ILE A 127 5.86 -0.24 2.28
C ILE A 127 4.99 0.26 1.14
N VAL A 128 3.70 0.49 1.44
CA VAL A 128 2.75 1.00 0.46
C VAL A 128 2.61 2.50 0.66
N THR A 129 3.36 3.26 -0.10
CA THR A 129 3.44 4.74 -0.06
C THR A 129 3.72 5.27 1.35
N GLY A 130 4.10 6.54 1.49
CA GLY A 130 4.35 7.13 2.80
C GLY A 130 5.09 8.46 2.72
N SER A 131 5.34 9.03 3.89
CA SER A 131 6.07 10.30 4.08
C SER A 131 7.50 10.09 4.59
N ILE A 132 7.92 8.83 4.83
CA ILE A 132 9.28 8.50 5.25
C ILE A 132 10.28 8.70 4.12
N THR A 133 11.54 8.94 4.45
CA THR A 133 12.58 9.17 3.46
C THR A 133 13.17 7.85 2.93
N LYS A 134 13.85 7.92 1.80
CA LYS A 134 14.60 6.78 1.24
C LYS A 134 15.66 6.28 2.23
N GLU A 135 16.28 7.18 2.99
CA GLU A 135 17.27 6.87 4.02
C GLU A 135 16.65 6.10 5.19
N ASP A 136 15.43 6.48 5.61
CA ASP A 136 14.68 5.77 6.64
C ASP A 136 14.40 4.32 6.19
N ILE A 137 13.98 4.12 4.94
CA ILE A 137 13.75 2.79 4.35
C ILE A 137 15.06 1.99 4.26
N ALA A 138 16.12 2.60 3.70
CA ALA A 138 17.41 1.95 3.50
C ALA A 138 18.03 1.45 4.81
N LYS A 139 17.84 2.20 5.91
CA LYS A 139 18.30 1.80 7.25
C LYS A 139 17.69 0.47 7.70
N HIS A 140 16.39 0.26 7.45
CA HIS A 140 15.71 -0.98 7.82
C HIS A 140 15.95 -2.14 6.84
N ALA A 141 16.23 -1.81 5.57
CA ALA A 141 16.55 -2.81 4.54
C ALA A 141 17.94 -3.45 4.69
N GLN A 142 18.79 -2.98 5.61
CA GLN A 142 20.10 -3.61 5.87
C GLN A 142 19.95 -5.04 6.38
N ASP A 143 18.94 -5.29 7.21
CA ASP A 143 18.73 -6.57 7.89
C ASP A 143 17.53 -7.37 7.33
N ILE A 144 16.59 -6.70 6.66
CA ILE A 144 15.31 -7.25 6.21
C ILE A 144 15.03 -6.80 4.77
N PRO A 145 14.70 -7.71 3.82
CA PRO A 145 14.29 -7.34 2.46
C PRO A 145 13.07 -6.41 2.46
N VAL A 146 13.09 -5.41 1.59
CA VAL A 146 12.03 -4.40 1.50
C VAL A 146 11.52 -4.24 0.07
N VAL A 147 10.20 -4.21 -0.08
CA VAL A 147 9.51 -3.75 -1.30
C VAL A 147 8.87 -2.40 -1.00
N ALA A 148 9.15 -1.39 -1.80
CA ALA A 148 8.66 -0.03 -1.59
C ALA A 148 7.85 0.46 -2.80
N VAL A 149 6.56 0.78 -2.58
CA VAL A 149 5.66 1.33 -3.60
C VAL A 149 5.68 2.85 -3.53
N GLY A 150 5.84 3.52 -4.68
CA GLY A 150 5.88 4.98 -4.75
C GLY A 150 7.25 5.60 -4.39
N TYR A 151 8.29 4.78 -4.30
CA TYR A 151 9.67 5.21 -4.03
C TYR A 151 10.58 4.79 -5.18
N ASP A 152 11.44 5.69 -5.64
CA ASP A 152 12.48 5.38 -6.62
C ASP A 152 13.77 5.03 -5.89
N MET A 153 13.99 3.73 -5.64
CA MET A 153 15.14 3.18 -4.91
C MET A 153 15.64 1.92 -5.59
N ILE A 154 16.96 1.77 -5.65
CA ILE A 154 17.62 0.55 -6.17
C ILE A 154 18.69 0.13 -5.16
N ALA A 155 18.57 -1.06 -4.59
CA ALA A 155 19.57 -1.69 -3.74
C ALA A 155 19.39 -3.22 -3.75
N ASP A 156 20.38 -3.96 -3.26
CA ASP A 156 20.34 -5.44 -3.28
C ASP A 156 19.13 -6.01 -2.54
N ASN A 157 18.79 -5.42 -1.39
CA ASN A 157 17.66 -5.84 -0.54
C ASN A 157 16.40 -4.98 -0.71
N ILE A 158 16.35 -4.10 -1.73
CA ILE A 158 15.20 -3.23 -1.98
C ILE A 158 14.71 -3.43 -3.40
N ARG A 159 13.38 -3.52 -3.55
CA ARG A 159 12.70 -3.40 -4.84
C ARG A 159 11.69 -2.28 -4.76
N SER A 160 11.71 -1.42 -5.79
CA SER A 160 10.75 -0.33 -5.95
C SER A 160 9.71 -0.68 -6.99
N ILE A 161 8.46 -0.38 -6.68
CA ILE A 161 7.32 -0.55 -7.57
C ILE A 161 6.70 0.83 -7.75
N ASN A 162 6.73 1.33 -8.99
CA ASN A 162 6.29 2.67 -9.32
C ASN A 162 5.28 2.67 -10.47
N ILE A 163 4.39 3.64 -10.42
CA ILE A 163 3.46 4.00 -11.48
C ILE A 163 3.91 5.33 -12.06
N ASP A 164 3.80 5.50 -13.35
CA ASP A 164 4.06 6.79 -13.99
C ASP A 164 2.91 7.78 -13.74
N ASN A 165 2.94 8.38 -12.55
CA ASN A 165 1.95 9.38 -12.14
C ASN A 165 2.04 10.67 -12.95
N VAL A 166 3.22 10.99 -13.54
CA VAL A 166 3.36 12.14 -14.45
C VAL A 166 2.59 11.86 -15.75
N LEU A 167 2.79 10.68 -16.33
CA LEU A 167 2.03 10.26 -17.51
C LEU A 167 0.54 10.23 -17.21
N GLY A 168 0.12 9.71 -16.04
CA GLY A 168 -1.29 9.67 -15.66
C GLY A 168 -1.94 11.05 -15.58
N GLY A 169 -1.30 11.98 -14.86
CA GLY A 169 -1.78 13.38 -14.79
C GLY A 169 -1.80 14.07 -16.16
N TYR A 170 -0.82 13.77 -17.02
CA TYR A 170 -0.79 14.23 -18.39
C TYR A 170 -1.97 13.68 -19.20
N MET A 171 -2.21 12.38 -19.18
CA MET A 171 -3.31 11.72 -19.91
C MET A 171 -4.69 12.25 -19.46
N ALA A 172 -4.91 12.41 -18.15
CA ALA A 172 -6.15 12.95 -17.63
C ALA A 172 -6.42 14.37 -18.16
N THR A 173 -5.40 15.21 -18.12
CA THR A 173 -5.52 16.61 -18.55
C THR A 173 -5.64 16.70 -20.07
N LEU A 174 -4.86 15.91 -20.82
CA LEU A 174 -4.92 15.84 -22.27
C LEU A 174 -6.31 15.41 -22.75
N HIS A 175 -6.95 14.43 -22.10
CA HIS A 175 -8.32 14.04 -22.39
C HIS A 175 -9.29 15.23 -22.32
N LEU A 176 -9.22 16.01 -21.24
CA LEU A 176 -10.07 17.20 -21.08
C LEU A 176 -9.77 18.27 -22.14
N LEU A 177 -8.50 18.50 -22.47
CA LEU A 177 -8.10 19.43 -23.53
C LEU A 177 -8.63 18.99 -24.91
N GLN A 178 -8.54 17.69 -25.21
CA GLN A 178 -9.09 17.12 -26.46
C GLN A 178 -10.61 17.23 -26.55
N GLN A 179 -11.32 17.31 -25.40
CA GLN A 179 -12.75 17.59 -25.33
C GLN A 179 -13.08 19.10 -25.45
N GLY A 180 -12.08 19.98 -25.62
CA GLY A 180 -12.24 21.42 -25.78
C GLY A 180 -12.21 22.22 -24.49
N HIS A 181 -11.95 21.60 -23.35
CA HIS A 181 -11.85 22.33 -22.08
C HIS A 181 -10.50 23.06 -21.98
N VAL A 182 -10.53 24.36 -21.72
CA VAL A 182 -9.33 25.20 -21.54
C VAL A 182 -9.17 25.68 -20.08
N ASN A 183 -10.27 25.89 -19.39
CA ASN A 183 -10.28 26.24 -17.95
C ASN A 183 -10.52 24.98 -17.12
N ILE A 184 -9.44 24.30 -16.79
CA ILE A 184 -9.46 23.04 -16.07
C ILE A 184 -9.02 23.28 -14.64
N ALA A 185 -9.91 23.02 -13.68
CA ALA A 185 -9.55 23.03 -12.26
C ALA A 185 -8.81 21.74 -11.89
N HIS A 186 -7.93 21.80 -10.89
CA HIS A 186 -7.26 20.63 -10.34
C HIS A 186 -7.28 20.63 -8.82
N ILE A 187 -7.81 19.57 -8.22
CA ILE A 187 -7.72 19.33 -6.78
C ILE A 187 -6.63 18.29 -6.57
N LYS A 188 -5.50 18.73 -6.00
CA LYS A 188 -4.32 17.88 -5.74
C LYS A 188 -4.58 16.90 -4.60
N GLY A 189 -3.74 15.87 -4.51
CA GLY A 189 -3.64 15.01 -3.32
C GLY A 189 -2.77 15.63 -2.23
N LEU A 190 -2.40 14.82 -1.24
CA LEU A 190 -1.60 15.25 -0.09
C LEU A 190 -0.21 15.73 -0.54
N SER A 191 0.17 16.93 -0.09
CA SER A 191 1.42 17.59 -0.54
C SER A 191 2.71 16.84 -0.15
N SER A 192 2.66 16.02 0.90
CA SER A 192 3.79 15.20 1.33
C SER A 192 4.01 13.95 0.44
N GLN A 193 3.07 13.66 -0.48
CA GLN A 193 3.15 12.50 -1.34
C GLN A 193 3.73 12.83 -2.71
N PRO A 194 4.79 12.12 -3.15
CA PRO A 194 5.33 12.27 -4.49
C PRO A 194 4.29 12.09 -5.61
N ASP A 195 3.37 11.12 -5.46
CA ASP A 195 2.35 10.80 -6.44
C ASP A 195 1.44 12.01 -6.75
N ALA A 196 1.02 12.75 -5.71
CA ALA A 196 0.23 13.97 -5.86
C ALA A 196 0.99 15.05 -6.65
N GLY A 197 2.28 15.23 -6.32
CA GLY A 197 3.18 16.13 -7.04
C GLY A 197 3.35 15.72 -8.50
N ASN A 198 3.57 14.45 -8.76
CA ASN A 198 3.78 13.89 -10.10
C ASN A 198 2.52 14.03 -10.97
N ARG A 199 1.31 13.76 -10.44
CA ARG A 199 0.05 13.99 -11.16
C ARG A 199 -0.12 15.47 -11.51
N PHE A 200 0.25 16.38 -10.61
CA PHE A 200 0.23 17.81 -10.87
C PHE A 200 1.28 18.24 -11.92
N GLU A 201 2.47 17.63 -11.95
CA GLU A 201 3.46 17.87 -13.01
C GLU A 201 2.89 17.45 -14.37
N GLY A 202 2.23 16.30 -14.46
CA GLY A 202 1.54 15.85 -15.67
C GLY A 202 0.47 16.82 -16.14
N TYR A 203 -0.36 17.33 -15.20
CA TYR A 203 -1.35 18.36 -15.48
C TYR A 203 -0.71 19.62 -16.06
N LYS A 204 0.36 20.13 -15.43
CA LYS A 204 1.08 21.30 -15.93
C LYS A 204 1.65 21.09 -17.32
N LYS A 205 2.26 19.92 -17.55
CA LYS A 205 2.87 19.57 -18.85
C LYS A 205 1.83 19.58 -19.96
N ALA A 206 0.66 18.97 -19.78
CA ALA A 206 -0.40 18.94 -20.78
C ALA A 206 -0.92 20.34 -21.11
N LEU A 207 -1.14 21.18 -20.11
CA LEU A 207 -1.55 22.57 -20.32
C LEU A 207 -0.48 23.38 -21.07
N GLN A 208 0.78 23.24 -20.69
CA GLN A 208 1.90 23.92 -21.33
C GLN A 208 2.04 23.56 -22.81
N GLU A 209 1.92 22.27 -23.16
CA GLU A 209 1.97 21.81 -24.55
C GLU A 209 0.80 22.34 -25.38
N ALA A 210 -0.37 22.55 -24.75
CA ALA A 210 -1.52 23.22 -25.37
C ALA A 210 -1.43 24.77 -25.41
N GLY A 211 -0.33 25.35 -24.94
CA GLY A 211 -0.15 26.80 -24.86
C GLY A 211 -1.01 27.50 -23.79
N ILE A 212 -1.56 26.74 -22.83
CA ILE A 212 -2.45 27.25 -21.78
C ILE A 212 -1.63 27.45 -20.50
N LYS A 213 -1.74 28.63 -19.90
CA LYS A 213 -1.10 28.94 -18.61
C LYS A 213 -1.88 28.33 -17.45
N VAL A 214 -1.18 27.70 -16.53
CA VAL A 214 -1.77 27.26 -15.27
C VAL A 214 -2.32 28.46 -14.50
N MET A 215 -3.58 28.39 -14.13
CA MET A 215 -4.24 29.40 -13.29
C MET A 215 -4.16 28.97 -11.82
N PRO A 216 -3.32 29.61 -10.96
CA PRO A 216 -3.15 29.16 -9.57
C PRO A 216 -4.44 29.10 -8.76
N LYS A 217 -5.41 29.96 -9.09
CA LYS A 217 -6.72 30.01 -8.44
C LYS A 217 -7.59 28.77 -8.75
N LEU A 218 -7.36 28.08 -9.85
CA LEU A 218 -8.02 26.81 -10.22
C LEU A 218 -7.32 25.57 -9.66
N VAL A 219 -6.18 25.74 -8.97
CA VAL A 219 -5.46 24.65 -8.33
C VAL A 219 -5.70 24.70 -6.83
N LYS A 220 -6.26 23.64 -6.28
CA LYS A 220 -6.56 23.51 -4.85
C LYS A 220 -5.74 22.41 -4.23
N GLN A 221 -5.35 22.58 -2.97
CA GLN A 221 -4.68 21.55 -2.19
C GLN A 221 -5.73 20.67 -1.54
N GLY A 222 -5.71 19.39 -1.83
CA GLY A 222 -6.50 18.33 -1.19
C GLY A 222 -5.62 17.33 -0.44
N ASP A 223 -6.22 16.19 -0.07
CA ASP A 223 -5.60 15.12 0.71
C ASP A 223 -6.05 13.71 0.27
N PHE A 224 -6.63 13.58 -0.92
CA PHE A 224 -7.22 12.37 -1.50
C PHE A 224 -8.56 11.92 -0.90
N SER A 225 -9.14 12.62 0.08
CA SER A 225 -10.44 12.30 0.65
C SER A 225 -11.60 12.88 -0.16
N SER A 226 -12.78 12.27 0.00
CA SER A 226 -14.03 12.79 -0.59
C SER A 226 -14.45 14.09 0.09
N GLU A 227 -14.23 14.22 1.38
CA GLU A 227 -14.53 15.40 2.17
C GLU A 227 -13.80 16.64 1.62
N THR A 228 -12.48 16.51 1.45
CA THR A 228 -11.68 17.59 0.88
C THR A 228 -12.02 17.83 -0.59
N GLY A 229 -12.35 16.79 -1.35
CA GLY A 229 -12.89 16.93 -2.71
C GLY A 229 -14.13 17.81 -2.76
N TYR A 230 -15.05 17.62 -1.83
CA TYR A 230 -16.26 18.43 -1.67
C TYR A 230 -15.89 19.88 -1.29
N GLU A 231 -15.16 20.09 -0.20
CA GLU A 231 -14.79 21.40 0.32
C GLU A 231 -14.06 22.26 -0.73
N LYS A 232 -13.06 21.68 -1.42
CA LYS A 232 -12.27 22.42 -2.42
C LYS A 232 -13.06 22.72 -3.68
N THR A 233 -14.06 21.93 -4.02
CA THR A 233 -14.97 22.24 -5.12
C THR A 233 -15.92 23.37 -4.73
N VAL A 234 -16.41 23.42 -3.50
CA VAL A 234 -17.18 24.59 -3.00
C VAL A 234 -16.33 25.86 -3.08
N GLU A 235 -15.08 25.84 -2.62
CA GLU A 235 -14.15 26.99 -2.75
C GLU A 235 -13.95 27.43 -4.21
N LEU A 236 -13.88 26.47 -5.16
CA LEU A 236 -13.78 26.79 -6.59
C LEU A 236 -15.03 27.52 -7.10
N ILE A 237 -16.22 27.03 -6.74
CA ILE A 237 -17.51 27.62 -7.12
C ILE A 237 -17.63 29.05 -6.53
N GLU A 238 -17.34 29.22 -5.24
CA GLU A 238 -17.43 30.51 -4.53
C GLU A 238 -16.43 31.55 -5.07
N SER A 239 -15.30 31.09 -5.62
CA SER A 239 -14.32 31.97 -6.24
C SER A 239 -14.85 32.71 -7.47
N LYS A 240 -15.98 32.26 -8.04
CA LYS A 240 -16.61 32.79 -9.28
C LYS A 240 -15.69 32.76 -10.50
N ILE A 241 -14.59 32.00 -10.44
CA ILE A 241 -13.70 31.83 -11.59
C ILE A 241 -14.29 30.67 -12.41
N HIS A 242 -14.55 30.96 -13.68
CA HIS A 242 -15.13 29.96 -14.57
C HIS A 242 -14.15 28.81 -14.83
N PHE A 243 -14.63 27.58 -14.65
CA PHE A 243 -14.00 26.34 -15.09
C PHE A 243 -15.06 25.42 -15.71
N SER A 244 -14.70 24.70 -16.73
CA SER A 244 -15.60 23.78 -17.44
C SER A 244 -15.23 22.31 -17.21
N ALA A 245 -14.08 22.06 -16.58
CA ALA A 245 -13.65 20.72 -16.22
C ALA A 245 -12.85 20.75 -14.91
N LEU A 246 -12.83 19.59 -14.24
CA LEU A 246 -12.11 19.34 -13.00
C LEU A 246 -11.36 18.01 -13.08
N PHE A 247 -10.04 18.05 -12.88
CA PHE A 247 -9.22 16.90 -12.64
C PHE A 247 -9.03 16.72 -11.13
N ALA A 248 -9.62 15.68 -10.58
CA ALA A 248 -9.45 15.27 -9.18
C ALA A 248 -8.27 14.32 -9.04
N ALA A 249 -7.44 14.50 -8.01
CA ALA A 249 -6.23 13.71 -7.81
C ALA A 249 -6.48 12.20 -7.70
N ASN A 250 -7.68 11.79 -7.26
CA ASN A 250 -8.14 10.41 -7.26
C ASN A 250 -9.68 10.31 -7.35
N ASP A 251 -10.21 9.10 -7.41
CA ASP A 251 -11.66 8.86 -7.53
C ASP A 251 -12.43 9.32 -6.30
N GLN A 252 -11.90 9.15 -5.10
CA GLN A 252 -12.57 9.63 -3.88
C GLN A 252 -12.72 11.15 -3.89
N THR A 253 -11.68 11.88 -4.25
CA THR A 253 -11.74 13.35 -4.45
C THR A 253 -12.77 13.71 -5.52
N ALA A 254 -12.84 12.93 -6.63
CA ALA A 254 -13.83 13.15 -7.69
C ALA A 254 -15.27 12.94 -7.20
N TYR A 255 -15.55 11.94 -6.35
CA TYR A 255 -16.87 11.74 -5.77
C TYR A 255 -17.32 12.95 -4.94
N GLY A 256 -16.43 13.46 -4.10
CA GLY A 256 -16.69 14.68 -3.33
C GLY A 256 -16.94 15.90 -4.22
N ALA A 257 -16.15 16.05 -5.27
CA ALA A 257 -16.31 17.12 -6.24
C ALA A 257 -17.65 17.06 -6.98
N ILE A 258 -18.07 15.87 -7.47
CA ILE A 258 -19.37 15.67 -8.14
C ILE A 258 -20.52 16.02 -7.17
N LYS A 259 -20.42 15.56 -5.90
CA LYS A 259 -21.43 15.87 -4.88
C LYS A 259 -21.53 17.38 -4.63
N ALA A 260 -20.42 18.10 -4.50
CA ALA A 260 -20.41 19.54 -4.31
C ALA A 260 -21.00 20.29 -5.51
N LEU A 261 -20.64 19.91 -6.74
CA LEU A 261 -21.21 20.47 -7.95
C LEU A 261 -22.72 20.31 -7.98
N HIS A 262 -23.22 19.09 -7.72
CA HIS A 262 -24.64 18.79 -7.68
C HIS A 262 -25.38 19.64 -6.63
N ASP A 263 -24.85 19.75 -5.40
CA ASP A 263 -25.47 20.52 -4.30
C ASP A 263 -25.57 22.01 -4.61
N HIS A 264 -24.70 22.51 -5.51
CA HIS A 264 -24.71 23.91 -5.96
C HIS A 264 -25.40 24.10 -7.33
N GLY A 265 -26.16 23.09 -7.79
CA GLY A 265 -26.99 23.19 -8.98
C GLY A 265 -26.26 22.97 -10.31
N TYR A 266 -24.99 22.54 -10.28
CA TYR A 266 -24.26 22.18 -11.48
C TYR A 266 -24.50 20.71 -11.86
N LYS A 267 -24.60 20.46 -13.15
CA LYS A 267 -24.73 19.11 -13.71
C LYS A 267 -23.37 18.60 -14.21
N VAL A 268 -23.08 17.33 -13.93
CA VAL A 268 -21.92 16.62 -14.43
C VAL A 268 -22.42 15.55 -15.40
N PRO A 269 -21.98 15.57 -16.68
CA PRO A 269 -20.92 16.42 -17.27
C PRO A 269 -21.41 17.72 -17.92
N GLU A 270 -22.70 18.04 -17.90
CA GLU A 270 -23.32 19.10 -18.73
C GLU A 270 -22.70 20.47 -18.49
N ASP A 271 -22.48 20.86 -17.23
CA ASP A 271 -21.89 22.14 -16.86
C ASP A 271 -20.40 22.03 -16.58
N VAL A 272 -19.98 20.92 -15.92
CA VAL A 272 -18.58 20.65 -15.54
C VAL A 272 -18.25 19.19 -15.79
N SER A 273 -17.25 18.92 -16.63
CA SER A 273 -16.66 17.59 -16.77
C SER A 273 -15.77 17.27 -15.56
N VAL A 274 -15.84 16.02 -15.05
CA VAL A 274 -15.00 15.57 -13.92
C VAL A 274 -14.27 14.30 -14.31
N ILE A 275 -12.94 14.26 -14.08
CA ILE A 275 -12.10 13.09 -14.27
C ILE A 275 -11.38 12.76 -12.96
N GLY A 276 -11.36 11.46 -12.62
CA GLY A 276 -10.67 10.90 -11.46
C GLY A 276 -9.36 10.21 -11.79
N PHE A 277 -8.89 9.42 -10.83
CA PHE A 277 -7.71 8.58 -10.93
C PHE A 277 -7.87 7.41 -9.96
N ASP A 278 -7.54 6.19 -10.31
CA ASP A 278 -7.48 4.92 -9.61
C ASP A 278 -8.33 3.82 -10.29
N ASP A 279 -9.50 4.13 -10.83
CA ASP A 279 -10.54 3.21 -11.26
C ASP A 279 -11.04 2.32 -10.12
N LEU A 280 -11.43 2.96 -9.01
CA LEU A 280 -12.04 2.25 -7.89
C LEU A 280 -13.35 1.55 -8.34
N PRO A 281 -13.69 0.38 -7.75
CA PRO A 281 -14.89 -0.37 -8.15
C PRO A 281 -16.19 0.44 -8.15
N THR A 282 -16.28 1.43 -7.26
CA THR A 282 -17.42 2.34 -7.15
C THR A 282 -17.59 3.24 -8.37
N SER A 283 -16.48 3.59 -9.05
CA SER A 283 -16.46 4.58 -10.14
C SER A 283 -17.39 4.25 -11.29
N LYS A 284 -17.52 2.97 -11.66
CA LYS A 284 -18.44 2.52 -12.72
C LYS A 284 -19.91 2.52 -12.32
N TYR A 285 -20.21 2.52 -11.02
CA TYR A 285 -21.58 2.52 -10.48
C TYR A 285 -22.00 3.88 -9.93
N PHE A 286 -21.07 4.86 -9.92
CA PHE A 286 -21.39 6.22 -9.52
C PHE A 286 -22.32 6.88 -10.56
N THR A 287 -23.01 7.95 -10.19
CA THR A 287 -23.89 8.67 -11.10
C THR A 287 -23.47 10.15 -11.16
N PRO A 288 -22.98 10.61 -12.32
CA PRO A 288 -22.65 9.83 -13.54
C PRO A 288 -21.47 8.87 -13.31
N ALA A 289 -21.36 7.79 -14.13
CA ALA A 289 -20.23 6.88 -14.07
C ALA A 289 -18.92 7.62 -14.34
N LEU A 290 -17.94 7.49 -13.44
CA LEU A 290 -16.74 8.33 -13.42
C LEU A 290 -15.73 7.94 -14.49
N THR A 291 -15.39 8.89 -15.36
CA THR A 291 -14.21 8.85 -16.23
C THR A 291 -12.96 8.93 -15.33
N THR A 292 -12.01 8.02 -15.51
CA THR A 292 -10.86 7.92 -14.58
C THR A 292 -9.64 7.30 -15.25
N LEU A 293 -8.46 7.55 -14.69
CA LEU A 293 -7.24 6.82 -15.02
C LEU A 293 -7.19 5.54 -14.18
N ARG A 294 -7.18 4.36 -14.85
CA ARG A 294 -7.01 3.08 -14.17
C ARG A 294 -5.56 2.89 -13.76
N GLN A 295 -5.33 2.70 -12.48
CA GLN A 295 -4.11 2.09 -11.96
C GLN A 295 -4.27 0.56 -11.92
N PRO A 296 -3.19 -0.21 -12.13
CA PRO A 296 -3.21 -1.67 -11.97
C PRO A 296 -3.16 -2.06 -10.48
N ILE A 297 -4.21 -1.72 -9.72
CA ILE A 297 -4.21 -1.80 -8.24
C ILE A 297 -4.10 -3.25 -7.76
N GLU A 298 -4.78 -4.18 -8.42
CA GLU A 298 -4.73 -5.60 -8.12
C GLU A 298 -3.33 -6.16 -8.40
N GLU A 299 -2.78 -5.81 -9.54
CA GLU A 299 -1.45 -6.23 -9.96
C GLU A 299 -0.36 -5.63 -9.05
N ILE A 300 -0.57 -4.43 -8.47
CA ILE A 300 0.34 -3.87 -7.46
C ILE A 300 0.46 -4.81 -6.26
N GLY A 301 -0.67 -5.31 -5.74
CA GLY A 301 -0.67 -6.25 -4.61
C GLY A 301 0.08 -7.54 -4.92
N GLU A 302 -0.23 -8.15 -6.07
CA GLU A 302 0.42 -9.37 -6.55
C GLU A 302 1.92 -9.16 -6.78
N VAL A 303 2.29 -8.09 -7.48
CA VAL A 303 3.69 -7.75 -7.80
C VAL A 303 4.50 -7.46 -6.54
N CYS A 304 3.91 -6.79 -5.54
CA CYS A 304 4.55 -6.58 -4.23
C CYS A 304 4.84 -7.92 -3.54
N ALA A 305 3.85 -8.81 -3.48
CA ALA A 305 3.99 -10.13 -2.87
C ALA A 305 5.05 -10.97 -3.60
N GLN A 306 4.99 -11.03 -4.91
CA GLN A 306 5.98 -11.79 -5.70
C GLN A 306 7.39 -11.20 -5.56
N SER A 307 7.52 -9.87 -5.54
CA SER A 307 8.81 -9.19 -5.40
C SER A 307 9.47 -9.47 -4.05
N ILE A 308 8.70 -9.48 -2.94
CA ILE A 308 9.26 -9.80 -1.63
C ILE A 308 9.65 -11.28 -1.54
N LEU A 309 8.86 -12.20 -2.12
CA LEU A 309 9.18 -13.62 -2.18
C LEU A 309 10.46 -13.89 -2.99
N ASN A 310 10.64 -13.20 -4.12
CA ASN A 310 11.85 -13.29 -4.95
C ASN A 310 13.09 -12.78 -4.19
N LEU A 311 12.96 -11.66 -3.46
CA LEU A 311 14.05 -11.18 -2.59
C LEU A 311 14.42 -12.20 -1.52
N LEU A 312 13.43 -12.85 -0.91
CA LEU A 312 13.63 -13.88 0.10
C LEU A 312 14.27 -15.16 -0.45
N SER A 313 13.99 -15.52 -1.69
CA SER A 313 14.61 -16.68 -2.36
C SER A 313 15.96 -16.36 -3.00
N GLY A 314 16.34 -15.07 -3.06
CA GLY A 314 17.57 -14.62 -3.74
C GLY A 314 17.43 -14.54 -5.26
N GLU A 315 16.21 -14.56 -5.77
CA GLU A 315 15.93 -14.45 -7.20
C GLU A 315 15.92 -12.98 -7.66
N ARG A 316 16.48 -12.73 -8.85
CA ARG A 316 16.54 -11.39 -9.45
C ARG A 316 15.49 -11.23 -10.55
N HIS A 317 14.24 -11.49 -10.25
CA HIS A 317 13.18 -11.25 -11.23
C HIS A 317 12.57 -9.86 -11.02
N GLU A 318 12.53 -9.04 -12.08
CA GLU A 318 11.84 -7.76 -12.09
C GLU A 318 10.38 -8.00 -12.50
N ALA A 319 9.47 -7.88 -11.56
CA ALA A 319 8.04 -7.84 -11.88
C ALA A 319 7.68 -6.45 -12.42
N ARG A 320 6.91 -6.41 -13.51
CA ARG A 320 6.47 -5.17 -14.15
C ARG A 320 4.97 -5.01 -13.97
N LEU A 321 4.56 -3.78 -13.66
CA LEU A 321 3.14 -3.41 -13.65
C LEU A 321 2.65 -3.19 -15.09
N PRO A 322 1.38 -3.52 -15.38
CA PRO A 322 0.70 -3.01 -16.56
C PRO A 322 0.73 -1.48 -16.60
N PRO A 323 0.66 -0.86 -17.79
CA PRO A 323 0.55 0.59 -17.89
C PRO A 323 -0.78 1.08 -17.33
N ILE A 324 -0.79 2.36 -16.93
CA ILE A 324 -2.04 3.07 -16.64
C ILE A 324 -2.87 3.22 -17.90
N ASP A 325 -4.19 3.25 -17.75
CA ASP A 325 -5.14 3.33 -18.87
C ASP A 325 -6.24 4.36 -18.60
N LEU A 326 -6.73 5.03 -19.63
CA LEU A 326 -7.84 5.98 -19.53
C LEU A 326 -9.16 5.28 -19.80
N LEU A 327 -10.05 5.28 -18.83
CA LEU A 327 -11.40 4.76 -18.94
C LEU A 327 -12.41 5.90 -19.07
N VAL A 328 -12.85 6.15 -20.28
CA VAL A 328 -13.87 7.17 -20.55
C VAL A 328 -15.24 6.60 -20.21
N ARG A 329 -15.99 7.33 -19.39
CA ARG A 329 -17.36 7.00 -18.97
C ARG A 329 -18.27 8.22 -19.16
N GLU A 330 -19.17 8.47 -18.21
CA GLU A 330 -20.24 9.48 -18.35
C GLU A 330 -19.89 10.85 -17.78
N SER A 331 -18.88 10.96 -16.91
CA SER A 331 -18.58 12.20 -16.17
C SER A 331 -17.77 13.24 -16.96
N THR A 332 -17.43 12.96 -18.21
CA THR A 332 -16.80 13.92 -19.12
C THR A 332 -17.53 13.99 -20.45
N LYS A 333 -17.57 15.17 -21.06
CA LYS A 333 -18.15 15.39 -22.38
C LYS A 333 -17.32 16.33 -23.24
N SER A 334 -17.53 16.25 -24.58
CA SER A 334 -16.97 17.22 -25.52
C SER A 334 -17.73 18.56 -25.48
N LEU A 335 -16.98 19.65 -25.54
CA LEU A 335 -17.51 21.00 -25.80
C LEU A 335 -17.65 21.28 -27.29
N TYR A 336 -17.02 20.47 -28.14
CA TYR A 336 -17.24 20.56 -29.60
C TYR A 336 -18.63 19.99 -29.93
N ARG A 337 -19.37 20.72 -30.73
CA ARG A 337 -20.69 20.31 -31.23
C ARG A 337 -20.53 19.42 -32.45
#